data_547338c45389ba47b9446a6544447602
#
_entry.id   547338c45389ba47b9446a6544447602
#
_cell.length_a   1.000
_cell.length_b   1.000
_cell.length_c   1.000
_cell.angle_alpha   90.00
_cell.angle_beta   90.00
_cell.angle_gamma   90.00
#
_symmetry.space_group_name_H-M   'P 1'
#
loop_
_entity.id
_entity.type
_entity.pdbx_description
1 polymer ?
#
loop_
_entity_poly.entity_id
_entity_poly.type
_entity_poly.pdbx_seq_one_letter_code
_entity_poly.pdbx_strand_id
1 'polypeptide(L)'
;NVVTPAPGPWAAYGPAGYLPNFRNQTHMGSVDMIYSINPASYYRGNPKFNIYILAGYGIVASDVDVDARQGDAQTGTTYAAGYAGINFFSKKSDIKKAARSVQDGQYETNAPVANNGRDPITRLNRNWLVRHAMTFGGGIAYKLSNKINVGLEQKFVNAFNDDM
;
A
#
# COMPACT_ATOMS: atom_id res chain seq x y z
N ASN A 1 -8.95 -15.90 -4.44
CA ASN A 1 -10.00 -15.56 -5.40
C ASN A 1 -9.38 -15.53 -6.80
N VAL A 2 -10.00 -16.28 -7.72
CA VAL A 2 -9.63 -16.22 -9.14
C VAL A 2 -10.31 -15.00 -9.73
N VAL A 3 -9.54 -14.10 -10.33
CA VAL A 3 -10.07 -12.88 -10.95
C VAL A 3 -10.35 -13.14 -12.42
N THR A 4 -11.56 -12.84 -12.85
CA THR A 4 -11.92 -12.91 -14.27
C THR A 4 -11.15 -11.85 -15.04
N PRO A 5 -10.49 -12.18 -16.15
CA PRO A 5 -9.65 -11.22 -16.85
C PRO A 5 -10.47 -10.05 -17.41
N ALA A 6 -9.99 -8.84 -17.14
CA ALA A 6 -10.45 -7.63 -17.80
C ALA A 6 -9.86 -7.55 -19.22
N PRO A 7 -10.45 -6.76 -20.15
CA PRO A 7 -9.86 -6.54 -21.46
C PRO A 7 -8.45 -5.90 -21.32
N GLY A 8 -7.54 -6.32 -22.18
CA GLY A 8 -6.13 -5.87 -22.13
C GLY A 8 -5.16 -7.05 -21.97
N PRO A 9 -4.00 -6.85 -21.35
CA PRO A 9 -2.98 -7.88 -21.17
C PRO A 9 -3.46 -9.12 -20.41
N TRP A 10 -4.54 -8.97 -19.63
CA TRP A 10 -5.17 -10.05 -18.85
C TRP A 10 -6.05 -10.99 -19.67
N ALA A 11 -6.46 -10.59 -20.87
CA ALA A 11 -7.30 -11.41 -21.77
C ALA A 11 -6.65 -12.77 -22.11
N ALA A 12 -5.32 -12.84 -22.07
CA ALA A 12 -4.57 -14.05 -22.35
C ALA A 12 -4.76 -15.17 -21.30
N TYR A 13 -5.30 -14.85 -20.10
CA TYR A 13 -5.59 -15.85 -19.07
C TYR A 13 -6.90 -16.60 -19.28
N GLY A 14 -7.75 -16.16 -20.23
CA GLY A 14 -9.02 -16.80 -20.52
C GLY A 14 -9.98 -16.86 -19.30
N PRO A 15 -11.02 -17.70 -19.36
CA PRO A 15 -12.02 -17.80 -18.29
C PRO A 15 -11.49 -18.44 -17.00
N ALA A 16 -10.34 -19.08 -17.02
CA ALA A 16 -9.72 -19.69 -15.84
C ALA A 16 -9.18 -18.64 -14.84
N GLY A 17 -9.02 -17.39 -15.29
CA GLY A 17 -8.50 -16.32 -14.44
C GLY A 17 -7.00 -16.45 -14.16
N TYR A 18 -6.50 -15.65 -13.23
CA TYR A 18 -5.10 -15.65 -12.81
C TYR A 18 -4.97 -15.52 -11.29
N LEU A 19 -3.82 -15.90 -10.76
CA LEU A 19 -3.45 -15.63 -9.37
C LEU A 19 -2.76 -14.26 -9.33
N PRO A 20 -3.37 -13.26 -8.67
CA PRO A 20 -2.77 -11.94 -8.59
C PRO A 20 -1.48 -12.00 -7.73
N ASN A 21 -0.38 -11.57 -8.31
CA ASN A 21 0.87 -11.28 -7.62
C ASN A 21 1.23 -9.84 -7.95
N PHE A 22 1.29 -8.99 -6.95
CA PHE A 22 1.54 -7.57 -7.15
C PHE A 22 2.54 -7.04 -6.12
N ARG A 23 3.25 -6.03 -6.52
CA ARG A 23 4.13 -5.22 -5.69
C ARG A 23 3.55 -3.82 -5.58
N ASN A 24 3.29 -3.37 -4.37
CA ASN A 24 2.88 -2.00 -4.10
C ASN A 24 4.02 -1.28 -3.37
N GLN A 25 4.47 -0.17 -3.94
CA GLN A 25 5.41 0.75 -3.33
C GLN A 25 4.68 2.05 -3.05
N THR A 26 4.63 2.46 -1.78
CA THR A 26 3.92 3.67 -1.37
C THR A 26 4.85 4.55 -0.55
N HIS A 27 4.96 5.82 -0.95
CA HIS A 27 5.65 6.87 -0.20
C HIS A 27 4.64 7.93 0.20
N MET A 28 4.72 8.39 1.42
CA MET A 28 3.85 9.42 1.94
C MET A 28 4.66 10.53 2.60
N GLY A 29 4.30 11.78 2.30
CA GLY A 29 4.75 12.96 3.02
C GLY A 29 3.56 13.74 3.55
N SER A 30 3.58 14.14 4.82
CA SER A 30 2.54 14.98 5.41
C SER A 30 3.10 16.05 6.32
N VAL A 31 2.33 17.13 6.45
CA VAL A 31 2.53 18.16 7.45
C VAL A 31 1.34 18.11 8.40
N ASP A 32 1.61 17.88 9.67
CA ASP A 32 0.58 17.68 10.69
C ASP A 32 0.66 18.79 11.74
N MET A 33 -0.49 19.34 12.11
CA MET A 33 -0.66 20.21 13.26
C MET A 33 -1.00 19.35 14.48
N ILE A 34 -0.28 19.56 15.57
CA ILE A 34 -0.47 18.83 16.82
C ILE A 34 -1.05 19.77 17.86
N TYR A 35 -2.16 19.37 18.48
CA TYR A 35 -2.80 20.10 19.57
C TYR A 35 -2.78 19.26 20.84
N SER A 36 -2.07 19.76 21.87
CA SER A 36 -2.04 19.15 23.21
C SER A 36 -3.30 19.47 23.98
N ILE A 37 -3.99 18.44 24.48
CA ILE A 37 -5.27 18.55 25.20
C ILE A 37 -5.06 18.84 26.69
N ASN A 38 -3.83 18.82 27.17
CA ASN A 38 -3.53 18.98 28.59
C ASN A 38 -4.08 20.32 29.13
N PRO A 39 -4.84 20.32 30.22
CA PRO A 39 -5.36 21.57 30.79
C PRO A 39 -4.22 22.49 31.22
N ALA A 40 -4.46 23.81 31.14
CA ALA A 40 -3.44 24.83 31.44
C ALA A 40 -2.89 24.73 32.88
N SER A 41 -3.67 24.22 33.84
CA SER A 41 -3.22 23.93 35.22
C SER A 41 -2.15 22.85 35.31
N TYR A 42 -2.04 22.01 34.28
CA TYR A 42 -1.05 20.96 34.17
C TYR A 42 0.36 21.50 33.86
N TYR A 43 0.45 22.72 33.35
CA TYR A 43 1.74 23.37 33.01
C TYR A 43 2.50 23.97 34.19
N ARG A 44 1.87 24.09 35.35
CA ARG A 44 2.53 24.62 36.56
C ARG A 44 3.52 23.63 37.21
N GLY A 45 3.49 22.37 36.81
CA GLY A 45 4.45 21.35 37.18
C GLY A 45 5.08 20.75 35.93
N ASN A 46 6.07 19.91 36.11
CA ASN A 46 6.71 19.19 35.02
C ASN A 46 5.81 17.99 34.59
N PRO A 47 4.86 18.16 33.64
CA PRO A 47 3.86 17.14 33.37
C PRO A 47 4.56 15.90 32.82
N LYS A 48 4.34 14.77 33.50
CA LYS A 48 4.86 13.48 33.04
C LYS A 48 4.06 12.87 31.88
N PHE A 49 2.86 13.40 31.68
CA PHE A 49 1.89 12.84 30.73
C PHE A 49 1.43 13.92 29.75
N ASN A 50 1.39 13.60 28.47
CA ASN A 50 0.86 14.46 27.43
C ASN A 50 -0.11 13.71 26.55
N ILE A 51 -1.31 14.24 26.35
CA ILE A 51 -2.32 13.74 25.41
C ILE A 51 -2.46 14.78 24.32
N TYR A 52 -2.47 14.35 23.08
CA TYR A 52 -2.60 15.23 21.93
C TYR A 52 -3.43 14.62 20.80
N ILE A 53 -3.98 15.48 20.00
CA ILE A 53 -4.59 15.15 18.71
C ILE A 53 -3.75 15.75 17.60
N LEU A 54 -3.82 15.15 16.45
CA LEU A 54 -3.17 15.65 15.24
C LEU A 54 -4.12 15.65 14.05
N ALA A 55 -3.95 16.63 13.20
CA ALA A 55 -4.61 16.72 11.92
C ALA A 55 -3.67 17.35 10.89
N GLY A 56 -3.68 16.87 9.68
CA GLY A 56 -2.75 17.35 8.67
C GLY A 56 -3.17 17.05 7.24
N TYR A 57 -2.30 17.48 6.36
CA TYR A 57 -2.45 17.31 4.93
C TYR A 57 -1.16 16.81 4.33
N GLY A 58 -1.27 15.92 3.36
CA GLY A 58 -0.11 15.31 2.71
C GLY A 58 -0.37 14.89 1.29
N ILE A 59 0.64 14.25 0.74
CA ILE A 59 0.61 13.59 -0.55
C ILE A 59 1.06 12.15 -0.38
N VAL A 60 0.41 11.26 -1.13
CA VAL A 60 0.77 9.85 -1.24
C VAL A 60 1.17 9.59 -2.68
N ALA A 61 2.36 9.06 -2.87
CA ALA A 61 2.84 8.57 -4.16
C ALA A 61 2.88 7.05 -4.11
N SER A 62 2.15 6.39 -5.01
CA SER A 62 2.06 4.93 -5.07
C SER A 62 2.40 4.43 -6.46
N ASP A 63 3.05 3.28 -6.52
CA ASP A 63 3.35 2.52 -7.73
C ASP A 63 2.97 1.07 -7.50
N VAL A 64 2.09 0.56 -8.35
CA VAL A 64 1.58 -0.81 -8.24
C VAL A 64 1.87 -1.55 -9.53
N ASP A 65 2.77 -2.49 -9.44
CA ASP A 65 3.14 -3.37 -10.54
C ASP A 65 2.61 -4.78 -10.30
N VAL A 66 2.31 -5.46 -11.36
CA VAL A 66 1.79 -6.83 -11.34
C VAL A 66 2.72 -7.74 -12.13
N ASP A 67 3.06 -8.87 -11.52
CA ASP A 67 3.74 -9.99 -12.16
C ASP A 67 2.67 -10.86 -12.84
N ALA A 68 2.45 -10.65 -14.13
CA ALA A 68 1.39 -11.26 -14.90
C ALA A 68 1.90 -12.23 -15.98
N ARG A 69 3.17 -12.18 -16.33
CA ARG A 69 3.76 -12.96 -17.40
C ARG A 69 5.15 -13.43 -17.03
N GLN A 70 5.54 -14.57 -17.56
CA GLN A 70 6.90 -15.06 -17.46
C GLN A 70 7.78 -14.35 -18.52
N GLY A 71 8.74 -13.56 -18.07
CA GLY A 71 9.62 -12.78 -18.91
C GLY A 71 9.07 -11.38 -19.23
N ASP A 72 9.18 -10.95 -20.47
CA ASP A 72 8.85 -9.59 -20.91
C ASP A 72 7.32 -9.33 -20.99
N ALA A 73 6.89 -8.11 -20.65
CA ALA A 73 5.49 -7.70 -20.64
C ALA A 73 4.78 -7.83 -22.00
N GLN A 74 5.50 -7.73 -23.11
CA GLN A 74 4.95 -7.82 -24.45
C GLN A 74 5.03 -9.22 -25.06
N THR A 75 6.12 -9.93 -24.80
CA THR A 75 6.44 -11.21 -25.45
C THR A 75 6.32 -12.41 -24.50
N GLY A 76 6.25 -12.16 -23.20
CA GLY A 76 6.18 -13.19 -22.18
C GLY A 76 4.92 -14.06 -22.27
N THR A 77 5.04 -15.32 -21.86
CA THR A 77 3.94 -16.26 -21.78
C THR A 77 3.19 -16.13 -20.46
N THR A 78 1.91 -16.53 -20.43
CA THR A 78 1.13 -16.53 -19.20
C THR A 78 1.55 -17.67 -18.26
N TYR A 79 1.36 -17.50 -16.97
CA TYR A 79 1.59 -18.56 -15.96
C TYR A 79 0.51 -19.65 -15.94
N ALA A 80 -0.47 -19.61 -16.85
CA ALA A 80 -1.63 -20.51 -16.82
C ALA A 80 -1.24 -22.00 -16.81
N ALA A 81 -0.24 -22.40 -17.60
CA ALA A 81 0.26 -23.77 -17.61
C ALA A 81 0.93 -24.18 -16.29
N GLY A 82 1.67 -23.29 -15.68
CA GLY A 82 2.30 -23.50 -14.37
C GLY A 82 1.28 -23.61 -13.24
N TYR A 83 0.27 -22.76 -13.26
CA TYR A 83 -0.82 -22.81 -12.27
C TYR A 83 -1.68 -24.06 -12.38
N ALA A 84 -1.88 -24.60 -13.58
CA ALA A 84 -2.61 -25.87 -13.79
C ALA A 84 -2.00 -27.05 -13.03
N GLY A 85 -0.70 -27.03 -12.77
CA GLY A 85 0.02 -28.05 -11.99
C GLY A 85 -0.11 -27.89 -10.46
N ILE A 86 -0.72 -26.81 -9.97
CA ILE A 86 -0.81 -26.55 -8.52
C ILE A 86 -2.03 -27.28 -7.93
N ASN A 87 -1.79 -28.09 -6.90
CA ASN A 87 -2.87 -28.70 -6.13
C ASN A 87 -3.49 -27.69 -5.14
N PHE A 88 -4.59 -27.06 -5.52
CA PHE A 88 -5.31 -26.09 -4.70
C PHE A 88 -6.05 -26.68 -3.49
N PHE A 89 -6.07 -28.00 -3.32
CA PHE A 89 -6.63 -28.69 -2.15
C PHE A 89 -5.61 -28.96 -1.05
N SER A 90 -4.34 -28.62 -1.29
CA SER A 90 -3.27 -28.75 -0.31
C SER A 90 -3.27 -27.61 0.73
N LYS A 91 -2.36 -27.66 1.70
CA LYS A 91 -2.25 -26.62 2.71
C LYS A 91 -1.91 -25.26 2.07
N LYS A 92 -2.44 -24.17 2.64
CA LYS A 92 -2.21 -22.80 2.13
C LYS A 92 -0.72 -22.45 1.96
N SER A 93 0.15 -22.96 2.85
CA SER A 93 1.60 -22.80 2.75
C SER A 93 2.18 -23.42 1.48
N ASP A 94 1.70 -24.61 1.13
CA ASP A 94 2.20 -25.39 0.00
C ASP A 94 1.72 -24.79 -1.33
N ILE A 95 0.44 -24.35 -1.36
CA ILE A 95 -0.12 -23.61 -2.48
C ILE A 95 0.70 -22.31 -2.73
N LYS A 96 0.97 -21.55 -1.66
CA LYS A 96 1.76 -20.31 -1.74
C LYS A 96 3.18 -20.58 -2.25
N LYS A 97 3.82 -21.65 -1.78
CA LYS A 97 5.17 -22.04 -2.21
C LYS A 97 5.16 -22.46 -3.67
N ALA A 98 4.18 -23.28 -4.09
CA ALA A 98 4.03 -23.73 -5.47
C ALA A 98 3.73 -22.55 -6.41
N ALA A 99 2.84 -21.62 -6.03
CA ALA A 99 2.56 -20.41 -6.83
C ALA A 99 3.81 -19.56 -7.01
N ARG A 100 4.59 -19.34 -5.96
CA ARG A 100 5.84 -18.58 -6.04
C ARG A 100 6.94 -19.24 -6.87
N SER A 101 6.96 -20.57 -6.96
CA SER A 101 7.94 -21.27 -7.79
C SER A 101 7.62 -21.21 -9.28
N VAL A 102 6.37 -20.87 -9.64
CA VAL A 102 5.92 -20.68 -11.03
C VAL A 102 6.22 -19.26 -11.52
N GLN A 103 6.08 -18.27 -10.62
CA GLN A 103 6.29 -16.86 -10.92
C GLN A 103 7.78 -16.52 -10.99
N ASP A 104 8.18 -15.68 -11.94
CA ASP A 104 9.59 -15.29 -12.10
C ASP A 104 9.98 -14.09 -11.21
N GLY A 105 9.00 -13.40 -10.61
CA GLY A 105 9.21 -12.26 -9.73
C GLY A 105 9.59 -10.98 -10.46
N GLN A 106 9.45 -10.93 -11.78
CA GLN A 106 9.56 -9.71 -12.54
C GLN A 106 8.18 -9.02 -12.57
N TYR A 107 8.16 -7.76 -12.19
CA TYR A 107 6.93 -6.96 -12.11
C TYR A 107 6.91 -5.98 -13.26
N GLU A 108 6.51 -6.47 -14.42
CA GLU A 108 6.64 -5.77 -15.70
C GLU A 108 5.36 -5.07 -16.16
N THR A 109 4.24 -5.33 -15.49
CA THR A 109 2.94 -4.81 -15.92
C THR A 109 2.31 -3.94 -14.85
N ASN A 110 2.07 -2.66 -15.16
CA ASN A 110 1.39 -1.74 -14.26
C ASN A 110 -0.04 -2.20 -13.96
N ALA A 111 -0.48 -2.09 -12.70
CA ALA A 111 -1.85 -2.38 -12.34
C ALA A 111 -2.81 -1.39 -13.03
N PRO A 112 -3.82 -1.87 -13.78
CA PRO A 112 -4.69 -0.99 -14.57
C PRO A 112 -5.47 0.03 -13.75
N VAL A 113 -5.83 -0.32 -12.53
CA VAL A 113 -6.64 0.52 -11.64
C VAL A 113 -5.79 1.58 -10.95
N ALA A 114 -4.63 1.21 -10.43
CA ALA A 114 -3.77 2.12 -9.69
C ALA A 114 -3.10 3.18 -10.56
N ASN A 115 -2.82 2.83 -11.82
CA ASN A 115 -2.03 3.66 -12.74
C ASN A 115 -2.86 4.25 -13.89
N ASN A 116 -4.20 4.25 -13.82
CA ASN A 116 -5.06 4.71 -14.92
C ASN A 116 -5.09 6.24 -15.12
N GLY A 117 -4.33 7.00 -14.38
CA GLY A 117 -4.03 8.41 -14.65
C GLY A 117 -5.18 9.38 -14.42
N ARG A 118 -6.20 9.02 -13.63
CA ARG A 118 -7.39 9.87 -13.44
C ARG A 118 -7.11 11.21 -12.76
N ASP A 119 -6.06 11.31 -11.93
CA ASP A 119 -5.62 12.59 -11.38
C ASP A 119 -4.09 12.61 -11.16
N PRO A 120 -3.29 12.75 -12.21
CA PRO A 120 -1.85 12.93 -12.03
C PRO A 120 -1.58 14.38 -11.64
N ILE A 121 -1.38 14.65 -10.35
CA ILE A 121 -0.90 15.97 -9.90
C ILE A 121 0.51 16.21 -10.44
N THR A 122 1.32 15.19 -10.46
CA THR A 122 2.64 15.20 -11.12
C THR A 122 3.04 13.77 -11.48
N ARG A 123 3.46 13.54 -12.69
CA ARG A 123 4.19 12.34 -13.07
C ARG A 123 5.65 12.54 -12.68
N LEU A 124 5.98 12.32 -11.43
CA LEU A 124 7.38 12.39 -10.94
C LEU A 124 8.25 11.31 -11.59
N ASN A 125 7.65 10.19 -11.94
CA ASN A 125 8.21 9.14 -12.79
C ASN A 125 7.05 8.48 -13.54
N ARG A 126 7.29 7.81 -14.65
CA ARG A 126 6.26 7.30 -15.58
C ARG A 126 5.15 6.46 -14.93
N ASN A 127 5.40 5.85 -13.77
CA ASN A 127 4.53 4.85 -13.16
C ASN A 127 3.93 5.30 -11.81
N TRP A 128 4.41 6.38 -11.22
CA TRP A 128 3.95 6.84 -9.90
C TRP A 128 2.66 7.64 -10.00
N LEU A 129 1.66 7.21 -9.24
CA LEU A 129 0.42 7.93 -9.06
C LEU A 129 0.51 8.75 -7.77
N VAL A 130 0.34 10.07 -7.91
CA VAL A 130 0.41 11.00 -6.77
C VAL A 130 -1.00 11.45 -6.42
N ARG A 131 -1.37 11.32 -5.14
CA ARG A 131 -2.69 11.66 -4.60
C ARG A 131 -2.57 12.56 -3.39
N HIS A 132 -3.57 13.41 -3.17
CA HIS A 132 -3.73 14.15 -1.92
C HIS A 132 -4.20 13.22 -0.80
N ALA A 133 -3.78 13.51 0.42
CA ALA A 133 -4.22 12.77 1.59
C ALA A 133 -4.51 13.71 2.76
N MET A 134 -5.52 13.37 3.53
CA MET A 134 -5.74 13.95 4.85
C MET A 134 -5.26 12.98 5.92
N THR A 135 -4.68 13.53 6.97
CA THR A 135 -4.23 12.79 8.13
C THR A 135 -4.96 13.27 9.38
N PHE A 136 -5.34 12.35 10.23
CA PHE A 136 -5.89 12.66 11.55
C PHE A 136 -5.52 11.54 12.53
N GLY A 137 -5.41 11.90 13.79
CA GLY A 137 -5.02 10.93 14.80
C GLY A 137 -4.86 11.54 16.17
N GLY A 138 -4.20 10.81 17.04
CA GLY A 138 -3.88 11.27 18.38
C GLY A 138 -2.88 10.36 19.05
N GLY A 139 -2.36 10.83 20.15
CA GLY A 139 -1.34 10.10 20.87
C GLY A 139 -1.28 10.48 22.35
N ILE A 140 -0.57 9.62 23.05
CA ILE A 140 -0.21 9.83 24.45
C ILE A 140 1.30 9.70 24.59
N ALA A 141 1.91 10.60 25.32
CA ALA A 141 3.34 10.55 25.58
C ALA A 141 3.58 10.63 27.11
N TYR A 142 4.55 9.85 27.57
CA TYR A 142 4.98 9.82 28.95
C TYR A 142 6.46 10.18 29.07
N LYS A 143 6.77 11.14 29.91
CA LYS A 143 8.12 11.59 30.19
C LYS A 143 8.80 10.67 31.20
N LEU A 144 9.73 9.84 30.74
CA LEU A 144 10.53 8.98 31.59
C LEU A 144 11.64 9.77 32.30
N SER A 145 12.29 10.67 31.58
CA SER A 145 13.35 11.53 32.11
C SER A 145 13.38 12.88 31.38
N ASN A 146 14.28 13.78 31.78
CA ASN A 146 14.45 15.06 31.08
C ASN A 146 14.92 14.93 29.62
N LYS A 147 15.41 13.73 29.22
CA LYS A 147 15.94 13.47 27.89
C LYS A 147 15.14 12.41 27.11
N ILE A 148 14.24 11.68 27.77
CA ILE A 148 13.56 10.54 27.17
C ILE A 148 12.05 10.65 27.38
N ASN A 149 11.30 10.68 26.29
CA ASN A 149 9.85 10.54 26.26
C ASN A 149 9.49 9.26 25.50
N VAL A 150 8.51 8.53 25.99
CA VAL A 150 7.92 7.37 25.32
C VAL A 150 6.47 7.67 25.02
N GLY A 151 6.02 7.44 23.81
CA GLY A 151 4.67 7.71 23.38
C GLY A 151 4.11 6.61 22.49
N LEU A 152 2.78 6.56 22.46
CA LEU A 152 2.00 5.79 21.50
C LEU A 152 1.16 6.76 20.67
N GLU A 153 1.26 6.67 19.36
CA GLU A 153 0.50 7.47 18.41
C GLU A 153 -0.25 6.56 17.45
N GLN A 154 -1.51 6.89 17.20
CA GLN A 154 -2.32 6.28 16.14
C GLN A 154 -2.67 7.36 15.14
N LYS A 155 -2.28 7.15 13.89
CA LYS A 155 -2.52 8.05 12.77
C LYS A 155 -3.32 7.33 11.68
N PHE A 156 -4.38 7.97 11.23
CA PHE A 156 -5.17 7.54 10.09
C PHE A 156 -4.83 8.42 8.88
N VAL A 157 -4.76 7.79 7.74
CA VAL A 157 -4.49 8.44 6.45
C VAL A 157 -5.63 8.12 5.52
N ASN A 158 -6.27 9.15 5.00
CA ASN A 158 -7.31 9.03 3.98
C ASN A 158 -6.77 9.66 2.69
N ALA A 159 -6.42 8.83 1.71
CA ALA A 159 -6.04 9.28 0.38
C ALA A 159 -7.32 9.53 -0.45
N PHE A 160 -7.39 10.68 -1.11
CA PHE A 160 -8.52 11.00 -1.98
C PHE A 160 -8.42 10.23 -3.30
N ASN A 161 -9.58 9.82 -3.83
CA ASN A 161 -9.68 9.03 -5.06
C ASN A 161 -8.87 7.72 -5.01
N ASP A 162 -8.98 7.03 -3.88
CA ASP A 162 -8.36 5.74 -3.69
C ASP A 162 -9.28 4.64 -4.27
N ASP A 163 -8.96 4.21 -5.48
CA ASP A 163 -9.65 3.11 -6.17
C ASP A 163 -8.89 1.76 -5.98
N MET A 164 -8.07 1.65 -4.92
CA MET A 164 -7.29 0.44 -4.62
C MET A 164 -8.15 -0.72 -4.10
#